data_e1766d7ba70dd3df06251afed98de029
#
_entry.id   e1766d7ba70dd3df06251afed98de029
#
_cell.length_a   1.000
_cell.length_b   1.000
_cell.length_c   1.000
_cell.angle_alpha   90.00
_cell.angle_beta   90.00
_cell.angle_gamma   90.00
#
_symmetry.space_group_name_H-M   'P 1'
#
loop_
_entity.id
_entity.type
_entity.pdbx_description
1 polymer ?
#
loop_
_entity_poly.entity_id
_entity_poly.type
_entity_poly.pdbx_seq_one_letter_code
_entity_poly.pdbx_strand_id
1 'polypeptide(L)'
;MDFFLQLLVNGVCVGLLYGISAMGFVMIFKSSSVLNFAHGELLALGAFFFLALITWAKLPIIVAFILTLVGCFILGFLIEKFFLRPLIGEKLIFVIMLTVGLAAMFKGFILLIWGGNLHTYPSFLSESLSLNLGTIHIAPVYTATMIISVVFLVIFGLFFKKSSQGIYMRSVADNQKAALSLGVHVRRVFALSWAIAALVASMSGIVLGVMNGVNVHDLSSIGLKVFPVVILGGLDSIGGAIIGGIIIGLLETFTGGYLSPSLRDVVPYIVLVFILLIKPYGLFGLVEIERV
;
A
#
# COMPACT_ATOMS: atom_id res chain seq x y z
N MET A 1 16.97 16.93 21.77
CA MET A 1 17.49 16.41 20.48
C MET A 1 17.03 14.98 20.26
N ASP A 2 17.04 14.15 21.28
CA ASP A 2 16.67 12.73 21.20
C ASP A 2 15.21 12.50 20.77
N PHE A 3 14.28 13.30 21.28
CA PHE A 3 12.85 13.22 20.88
C PHE A 3 12.62 13.53 19.41
N PHE A 4 13.31 14.53 18.84
CA PHE A 4 13.25 14.83 17.40
C PHE A 4 13.76 13.67 16.56
N LEU A 5 14.91 13.09 16.92
CA LEU A 5 15.49 11.97 16.19
C LEU A 5 14.61 10.72 16.27
N GLN A 6 13.97 10.48 17.40
CA GLN A 6 13.03 9.38 17.58
C GLN A 6 11.80 9.56 16.71
N LEU A 7 11.23 10.77 16.62
CA LEU A 7 10.11 11.09 15.73
C LEU A 7 10.53 10.95 14.26
N LEU A 8 11.75 11.33 13.91
CA LEU A 8 12.27 11.18 12.55
C LEU A 8 12.35 9.70 12.15
N VAL A 9 12.92 8.86 12.99
CA VAL A 9 13.00 7.41 12.73
C VAL A 9 11.60 6.81 12.60
N ASN A 10 10.69 7.12 13.52
CA ASN A 10 9.32 6.63 13.47
C ASN A 10 8.60 7.12 12.21
N GLY A 11 8.78 8.40 11.85
CA GLY A 11 8.17 8.99 10.66
C GLY A 11 8.67 8.37 9.36
N VAL A 12 9.96 8.05 9.29
CA VAL A 12 10.52 7.31 8.15
C VAL A 12 9.97 5.89 8.07
N CYS A 13 9.85 5.18 9.21
CA CYS A 13 9.26 3.84 9.23
C CYS A 13 7.81 3.83 8.71
N VAL A 14 6.97 4.71 9.26
CA VAL A 14 5.57 4.87 8.82
C VAL A 14 5.51 5.27 7.35
N GLY A 15 6.37 6.21 6.94
CA GLY A 15 6.46 6.69 5.57
C GLY A 15 6.86 5.62 4.57
N LEU A 16 7.79 4.73 4.91
CA LEU A 16 8.16 3.58 4.08
C LEU A 16 6.98 2.62 3.89
N LEU A 17 6.19 2.37 4.93
CA LEU A 17 5.00 1.52 4.85
C LEU A 17 3.91 2.14 3.98
N TYR A 18 3.70 3.46 4.11
CA TYR A 18 2.81 4.19 3.21
C TYR A 18 3.32 4.14 1.77
N GLY A 19 4.63 4.26 1.56
CA GLY A 19 5.27 4.12 0.26
C GLY A 19 5.04 2.74 -0.37
N ILE A 20 5.18 1.64 0.40
CA ILE A 20 4.87 0.29 -0.07
C ILE A 20 3.40 0.20 -0.48
N SER A 21 2.49 0.61 0.40
CA SER A 21 1.05 0.56 0.12
C SER A 21 0.71 1.40 -1.12
N ALA A 22 1.25 2.61 -1.22
CA ALA A 22 1.06 3.52 -2.34
C ALA A 22 1.58 2.95 -3.67
N MET A 23 2.68 2.21 -3.66
CA MET A 23 3.17 1.53 -4.87
C MET A 23 2.16 0.53 -5.44
N GLY A 24 1.51 -0.27 -4.57
CA GLY A 24 0.45 -1.18 -5.00
C GLY A 24 -0.72 -0.44 -5.65
N PHE A 25 -1.11 0.69 -5.06
CA PHE A 25 -2.16 1.55 -5.58
C PHE A 25 -1.78 2.15 -6.95
N VAL A 26 -0.58 2.74 -7.06
CA VAL A 26 -0.06 3.32 -8.32
C VAL A 26 0.00 2.28 -9.43
N MET A 27 0.33 1.01 -9.12
CA MET A 27 0.33 -0.04 -10.13
C MET A 27 -1.02 -0.29 -10.77
N ILE A 28 -2.09 -0.35 -9.95
CA ILE A 28 -3.46 -0.50 -10.48
C ILE A 28 -3.81 0.73 -11.31
N PHE A 29 -3.60 1.92 -10.75
CA PHE A 29 -3.94 3.17 -11.43
C PHE A 29 -3.20 3.32 -12.75
N LYS A 30 -1.89 3.11 -12.75
CA LYS A 30 -1.04 3.24 -13.95
C LYS A 30 -1.44 2.26 -15.04
N SER A 31 -1.84 1.02 -14.71
CA SER A 31 -2.19 0.01 -15.71
C SER A 31 -3.62 0.14 -16.24
N SER A 32 -4.57 0.55 -15.42
CA SER A 32 -6.01 0.52 -15.73
C SER A 32 -6.73 1.85 -15.60
N SER A 33 -6.06 2.90 -15.12
CA SER A 33 -6.63 4.22 -14.77
C SER A 33 -7.78 4.13 -13.76
N VAL A 34 -7.81 3.05 -12.96
CA VAL A 34 -8.84 2.78 -11.96
C VAL A 34 -8.34 3.14 -10.57
N LEU A 35 -9.14 3.93 -9.83
CA LEU A 35 -8.93 4.16 -8.42
C LEU A 35 -9.52 2.99 -7.61
N ASN A 36 -8.67 2.27 -6.89
CA ASN A 36 -9.09 1.13 -6.08
C ASN A 36 -9.41 1.57 -4.64
N PHE A 37 -10.68 1.79 -4.34
CA PHE A 37 -11.14 2.13 -3.00
C PHE A 37 -11.09 0.97 -2.00
N ALA A 38 -10.96 -0.28 -2.48
CA ALA A 38 -10.80 -1.47 -1.63
C ALA A 38 -9.33 -1.71 -1.22
N HIS A 39 -8.41 -0.78 -1.49
CA HIS A 39 -6.98 -0.98 -1.23
C HIS A 39 -6.68 -1.18 0.26
N GLY A 40 -7.36 -0.43 1.14
CA GLY A 40 -7.21 -0.56 2.59
C GLY A 40 -7.70 -1.91 3.12
N GLU A 41 -8.77 -2.43 2.54
CA GLU A 41 -9.31 -3.74 2.90
C GLU A 41 -8.44 -4.89 2.41
N LEU A 42 -7.77 -4.74 1.26
CA LEU A 42 -6.75 -5.71 0.81
C LEU A 42 -5.54 -5.76 1.76
N LEU A 43 -5.14 -4.59 2.28
CA LEU A 43 -4.12 -4.47 3.32
C LEU A 43 -4.57 -5.17 4.61
N ALA A 44 -5.79 -4.89 5.07
CA ALA A 44 -6.38 -5.54 6.24
C ALA A 44 -6.52 -7.06 6.06
N LEU A 45 -7.02 -7.52 4.90
CA LEU A 45 -7.12 -8.95 4.60
C LEU A 45 -5.77 -9.65 4.69
N GLY A 46 -4.70 -9.04 4.17
CA GLY A 46 -3.35 -9.58 4.30
C GLY A 46 -2.92 -9.74 5.76
N ALA A 47 -3.15 -8.72 6.59
CA ALA A 47 -2.82 -8.76 8.01
C ALA A 47 -3.61 -9.83 8.77
N PHE A 48 -4.92 -9.90 8.55
CA PHE A 48 -5.78 -10.90 9.21
C PHE A 48 -5.55 -12.31 8.71
N PHE A 49 -5.26 -12.50 7.42
CA PHE A 49 -4.93 -13.82 6.89
C PHE A 49 -3.60 -14.33 7.46
N PHE A 50 -2.59 -13.47 7.57
CA PHE A 50 -1.36 -13.80 8.27
C PHE A 50 -1.60 -14.17 9.73
N LEU A 51 -2.44 -13.39 10.44
CA LEU A 51 -2.84 -13.68 11.82
C LEU A 51 -3.46 -15.09 11.92
N ALA A 52 -4.40 -15.43 11.05
CA ALA A 52 -5.05 -16.74 11.03
C ALA A 52 -4.06 -17.89 10.85
N LEU A 53 -3.11 -17.74 9.92
CA LEU A 53 -2.11 -18.77 9.64
C LEU A 53 -1.18 -19.03 10.83
N ILE A 54 -0.80 -18.00 11.58
CA ILE A 54 0.06 -18.18 12.75
C ILE A 54 -0.69 -18.58 14.02
N THR A 55 -1.94 -18.11 14.19
CA THR A 55 -2.69 -18.40 15.43
C THR A 55 -3.55 -19.65 15.34
N TRP A 56 -4.27 -19.84 14.24
CA TRP A 56 -5.18 -20.98 14.06
C TRP A 56 -4.47 -22.19 13.45
N ALA A 57 -3.73 -21.99 12.34
CA ALA A 57 -3.00 -23.05 11.68
C ALA A 57 -1.64 -23.35 12.34
N LYS A 58 -1.19 -22.49 13.29
CA LYS A 58 0.10 -22.63 14.03
C LYS A 58 1.31 -22.84 13.11
N LEU A 59 1.29 -22.23 11.92
CA LEU A 59 2.37 -22.35 10.95
C LEU A 59 3.59 -21.53 11.38
N PRO A 60 4.80 -21.97 10.99
CA PRO A 60 6.01 -21.16 11.14
C PRO A 60 5.85 -19.81 10.43
N ILE A 61 6.38 -18.75 11.02
CA ILE A 61 6.20 -17.35 10.56
C ILE A 61 6.55 -17.18 9.09
N ILE A 62 7.67 -17.74 8.64
CA ILE A 62 8.14 -17.64 7.25
C ILE A 62 7.14 -18.30 6.29
N VAL A 63 6.63 -19.48 6.66
CA VAL A 63 5.64 -20.21 5.86
C VAL A 63 4.31 -19.45 5.80
N ALA A 64 3.83 -18.97 6.96
CA ALA A 64 2.63 -18.14 7.04
C ALA A 64 2.76 -16.87 6.20
N PHE A 65 3.91 -16.20 6.24
CA PHE A 65 4.19 -15.01 5.45
C PHE A 65 4.11 -15.29 3.95
N ILE A 66 4.82 -16.32 3.46
CA ILE A 66 4.81 -16.69 2.03
C ILE A 66 3.41 -17.08 1.58
N LEU A 67 2.70 -17.90 2.37
CA LEU A 67 1.33 -18.31 2.05
C LEU A 67 0.36 -17.13 2.01
N THR A 68 0.53 -16.15 2.90
CA THR A 68 -0.27 -14.93 2.88
C THR A 68 -0.04 -14.15 1.59
N LEU A 69 1.21 -13.92 1.21
CA LEU A 69 1.52 -13.19 -0.02
C LEU A 69 0.99 -13.90 -1.26
N VAL A 70 1.14 -15.22 -1.34
CA VAL A 70 0.61 -16.04 -2.44
C VAL A 70 -0.92 -16.02 -2.44
N GLY A 71 -1.56 -16.17 -1.28
CA GLY A 71 -3.02 -16.11 -1.15
C GLY A 71 -3.59 -14.76 -1.59
N CYS A 72 -2.99 -13.65 -1.15
CA CYS A 72 -3.40 -12.31 -1.56
C CYS A 72 -3.11 -12.02 -3.04
N PHE A 73 -2.02 -12.55 -3.60
CA PHE A 73 -1.76 -12.49 -5.04
C PHE A 73 -2.87 -13.19 -5.84
N ILE A 74 -3.25 -14.40 -5.42
CA ILE A 74 -4.35 -15.14 -6.06
C ILE A 74 -5.67 -14.38 -5.89
N LEU A 75 -5.94 -13.83 -4.71
CA LEU A 75 -7.13 -13.02 -4.45
C LEU A 75 -7.21 -11.82 -5.39
N GLY A 76 -6.14 -11.05 -5.54
CA GLY A 76 -6.09 -9.92 -6.46
C GLY A 76 -6.33 -10.33 -7.92
N PHE A 77 -5.77 -11.46 -8.35
CA PHE A 77 -6.02 -12.04 -9.66
C PHE A 77 -7.51 -12.43 -9.84
N LEU A 78 -8.12 -13.03 -8.83
CA LEU A 78 -9.54 -13.42 -8.86
C LEU A 78 -10.46 -12.20 -8.86
N ILE A 79 -10.13 -11.16 -8.11
CA ILE A 79 -10.87 -9.89 -8.11
C ILE A 79 -10.92 -9.30 -9.52
N GLU A 80 -9.77 -9.21 -10.19
CA GLU A 80 -9.75 -8.71 -11.57
C GLU A 80 -10.58 -9.61 -12.48
N LYS A 81 -10.37 -10.92 -12.43
CA LYS A 81 -10.99 -11.87 -13.34
C LYS A 81 -12.53 -11.91 -13.23
N PHE A 82 -13.06 -11.89 -12.02
CA PHE A 82 -14.50 -12.09 -11.79
C PHE A 82 -15.29 -10.79 -11.67
N PHE A 83 -14.68 -9.73 -11.12
CA PHE A 83 -15.38 -8.49 -10.82
C PHE A 83 -15.03 -7.35 -11.77
N LEU A 84 -13.75 -7.15 -12.09
CA LEU A 84 -13.32 -6.02 -12.89
C LEU A 84 -13.32 -6.30 -14.38
N ARG A 85 -12.93 -7.50 -14.79
CA ARG A 85 -12.88 -7.87 -16.19
C ARG A 85 -14.20 -7.69 -16.94
N PRO A 86 -15.38 -8.00 -16.36
CA PRO A 86 -16.67 -7.73 -17.01
C PRO A 86 -16.93 -6.24 -17.23
N LEU A 87 -16.30 -5.36 -16.47
CA LEU A 87 -16.47 -3.90 -16.57
C LEU A 87 -15.43 -3.21 -17.47
N ILE A 88 -14.58 -3.97 -18.16
CA ILE A 88 -13.62 -3.37 -19.10
C ILE A 88 -14.40 -2.77 -20.27
N GLY A 89 -14.23 -1.46 -20.46
CA GLY A 89 -14.96 -0.68 -21.51
C GLY A 89 -16.20 0.04 -21.00
N GLU A 90 -16.61 -0.21 -19.75
CA GLU A 90 -17.71 0.50 -19.10
C GLU A 90 -17.25 1.87 -18.56
N LYS A 91 -18.21 2.71 -18.16
CA LYS A 91 -17.92 4.02 -17.58
C LYS A 91 -17.14 3.87 -16.27
N LEU A 92 -16.14 4.71 -16.06
CA LEU A 92 -15.27 4.71 -14.87
C LEU A 92 -16.05 4.67 -13.55
N ILE A 93 -17.22 5.32 -13.49
CA ILE A 93 -18.06 5.36 -12.29
C ILE A 93 -18.51 3.96 -11.85
N PHE A 94 -18.81 3.03 -12.76
CA PHE A 94 -19.21 1.67 -12.40
C PHE A 94 -18.05 0.89 -11.77
N VAL A 95 -16.82 1.10 -12.26
CA VAL A 95 -15.62 0.46 -11.70
C VAL A 95 -15.33 1.02 -10.30
N ILE A 96 -15.48 2.33 -10.11
CA ILE A 96 -15.33 2.96 -8.79
C ILE A 96 -16.36 2.39 -7.81
N MET A 97 -17.64 2.36 -8.18
CA MET A 97 -18.71 1.81 -7.33
C MET A 97 -18.48 0.35 -6.99
N LEU A 98 -17.97 -0.45 -7.94
CA LEU A 98 -17.57 -1.82 -7.68
C LEU A 98 -16.47 -1.90 -6.60
N THR A 99 -15.42 -1.09 -6.70
CA THR A 99 -14.33 -1.14 -5.70
C THR A 99 -14.79 -0.68 -4.31
N VAL A 100 -15.72 0.28 -4.23
CA VAL A 100 -16.39 0.67 -2.96
C VAL A 100 -17.24 -0.48 -2.40
N GLY A 101 -17.99 -1.18 -3.26
CA GLY A 101 -18.74 -2.38 -2.87
C GLY A 101 -17.84 -3.51 -2.38
N LEU A 102 -16.72 -3.75 -3.06
CA LEU A 102 -15.71 -4.72 -2.64
C LEU A 102 -15.09 -4.34 -1.29
N ALA A 103 -14.83 -3.05 -1.05
CA ALA A 103 -14.34 -2.57 0.24
C ALA A 103 -15.32 -2.92 1.36
N ALA A 104 -16.61 -2.58 1.20
CA ALA A 104 -17.62 -2.90 2.19
C ALA A 104 -17.76 -4.42 2.42
N MET A 105 -17.71 -5.21 1.35
CA MET A 105 -17.76 -6.67 1.41
C MET A 105 -16.57 -7.25 2.18
N PHE A 106 -15.34 -6.88 1.85
CA PHE A 106 -14.15 -7.38 2.54
C PHE A 106 -14.11 -6.96 4.01
N LYS A 107 -14.46 -5.71 4.31
CA LYS A 107 -14.59 -5.24 5.69
C LYS A 107 -15.61 -6.05 6.46
N GLY A 108 -16.77 -6.31 5.87
CA GLY A 108 -17.81 -7.17 6.46
C GLY A 108 -17.31 -8.59 6.72
N PHE A 109 -16.61 -9.20 5.78
CA PHE A 109 -16.02 -10.54 5.96
C PHE A 109 -15.00 -10.59 7.11
N ILE A 110 -14.12 -9.59 7.20
CA ILE A 110 -13.14 -9.52 8.29
C ILE A 110 -13.87 -9.42 9.64
N LEU A 111 -14.87 -8.53 9.73
CA LEU A 111 -15.63 -8.33 10.95
C LEU A 111 -16.42 -9.58 11.36
N LEU A 112 -16.97 -10.34 10.41
CA LEU A 112 -17.70 -11.58 10.68
C LEU A 112 -16.79 -12.70 11.21
N ILE A 113 -15.54 -12.78 10.74
CA ILE A 113 -14.61 -13.87 11.06
C ILE A 113 -13.80 -13.55 12.33
N TRP A 114 -13.27 -12.33 12.46
CA TRP A 114 -12.35 -11.94 13.54
C TRP A 114 -12.95 -10.93 14.52
N GLY A 115 -14.09 -10.32 14.18
CA GLY A 115 -14.68 -9.25 14.99
C GLY A 115 -13.96 -7.89 14.81
N GLY A 116 -14.38 -6.90 15.62
CA GLY A 116 -13.82 -5.53 15.59
C GLY A 116 -12.74 -5.25 16.62
N ASN A 117 -12.34 -6.25 17.41
CA ASN A 117 -11.35 -6.07 18.47
C ASN A 117 -9.92 -5.96 17.92
N LEU A 118 -9.03 -5.37 18.72
CA LEU A 118 -7.62 -5.36 18.43
C LEU A 118 -7.02 -6.74 18.66
N HIS A 119 -6.34 -7.26 17.65
CA HIS A 119 -5.55 -8.48 17.73
C HIS A 119 -4.07 -8.15 17.65
N THR A 120 -3.22 -8.98 18.28
CA THR A 120 -1.77 -8.83 18.21
C THR A 120 -1.14 -10.12 17.71
N TYR A 121 -0.09 -10.00 16.92
CA TYR A 121 0.70 -11.17 16.57
C TYR A 121 1.49 -11.68 17.80
N PRO A 122 1.75 -12.98 17.90
CA PRO A 122 2.71 -13.50 18.86
C PRO A 122 4.06 -12.79 18.71
N SER A 123 4.74 -12.50 19.81
CA SER A 123 6.07 -11.86 19.77
C SER A 123 7.07 -12.82 19.11
N PHE A 124 7.61 -12.43 17.97
CA PHE A 124 8.61 -13.19 17.22
C PHE A 124 9.88 -12.39 16.91
N LEU A 125 9.90 -11.11 17.29
CA LEU A 125 11.08 -10.28 17.10
C LEU A 125 12.00 -10.41 18.30
N SER A 126 13.26 -10.77 18.00
CA SER A 126 14.30 -10.83 19.03
C SER A 126 14.75 -9.43 19.46
N GLU A 127 15.03 -9.25 20.73
CA GLU A 127 15.60 -8.00 21.26
C GLU A 127 16.98 -7.68 20.65
N SER A 128 17.66 -8.65 20.07
CA SER A 128 18.94 -8.45 19.36
C SER A 128 18.84 -7.52 18.14
N LEU A 129 17.63 -7.27 17.62
CA LEU A 129 17.38 -6.32 16.54
C LEU A 129 17.25 -4.86 17.03
N SER A 130 17.33 -4.61 18.34
CA SER A 130 17.35 -3.24 18.85
C SER A 130 18.64 -2.53 18.42
N LEU A 131 18.50 -1.31 17.91
CA LEU A 131 19.63 -0.45 17.58
C LEU A 131 19.77 0.64 18.64
N ASN A 132 20.95 0.68 19.28
CA ASN A 132 21.30 1.73 20.22
C ASN A 132 22.29 2.67 19.55
N LEU A 133 21.83 3.86 19.15
CA LEU A 133 22.64 4.91 18.56
C LEU A 133 22.86 6.01 19.62
N GLY A 134 23.82 5.80 20.49
CA GLY A 134 24.10 6.71 21.61
C GLY A 134 22.92 6.74 22.60
N THR A 135 22.21 7.86 22.68
CA THR A 135 21.04 8.06 23.58
C THR A 135 19.72 7.57 22.97
N ILE A 136 19.71 7.17 21.69
CA ILE A 136 18.49 6.76 20.99
C ILE A 136 18.36 5.25 21.04
N HIS A 137 17.27 4.78 21.60
CA HIS A 137 16.89 3.36 21.59
C HIS A 137 15.80 3.11 20.54
N ILE A 138 16.16 2.42 19.45
CA ILE A 138 15.21 2.03 18.40
C ILE A 138 14.73 0.61 18.71
N ALA A 139 13.44 0.48 19.00
CA ALA A 139 12.86 -0.82 19.31
C ALA A 139 12.98 -1.79 18.11
N PRO A 140 13.10 -3.12 18.34
CA PRO A 140 13.28 -4.13 17.32
C PRO A 140 12.25 -4.07 16.20
N VAL A 141 11.02 -3.68 16.52
CA VAL A 141 9.92 -3.54 15.57
C VAL A 141 10.22 -2.50 14.48
N TYR A 142 10.74 -1.33 14.87
CA TYR A 142 11.06 -0.27 13.90
C TYR A 142 12.25 -0.66 13.03
N THR A 143 13.28 -1.25 13.61
CA THR A 143 14.45 -1.72 12.87
C THR A 143 14.07 -2.78 11.84
N ALA A 144 13.30 -3.79 12.26
CA ALA A 144 12.80 -4.84 11.37
C ALA A 144 11.92 -4.25 10.26
N THR A 145 11.01 -3.33 10.61
CA THR A 145 10.15 -2.64 9.64
C THR A 145 10.96 -1.89 8.59
N MET A 146 11.99 -1.13 9.00
CA MET A 146 12.84 -0.40 8.05
C MET A 146 13.56 -1.35 7.09
N ILE A 147 14.20 -2.40 7.62
CA ILE A 147 14.93 -3.36 6.80
C ILE A 147 13.99 -4.05 5.80
N ILE A 148 12.88 -4.60 6.29
CA ILE A 148 11.90 -5.29 5.46
C ILE A 148 11.32 -4.37 4.40
N SER A 149 10.96 -3.14 4.78
CA SER A 149 10.41 -2.14 3.85
C SER A 149 11.40 -1.75 2.77
N VAL A 150 12.64 -1.42 3.12
CA VAL A 150 13.68 -1.04 2.15
C VAL A 150 13.99 -2.21 1.21
N VAL A 151 14.18 -3.41 1.72
CA VAL A 151 14.43 -4.61 0.90
C VAL A 151 13.27 -4.84 -0.07
N PHE A 152 12.03 -4.74 0.41
CA PHE A 152 10.86 -4.92 -0.43
C PHE A 152 10.75 -3.84 -1.52
N LEU A 153 10.96 -2.56 -1.16
CA LEU A 153 10.95 -1.44 -2.11
C LEU A 153 12.01 -1.61 -3.21
N VAL A 154 13.21 -2.07 -2.84
CA VAL A 154 14.30 -2.31 -3.80
C VAL A 154 13.96 -3.48 -4.73
N ILE A 155 13.54 -4.63 -4.16
CA ILE A 155 13.16 -5.81 -4.96
C ILE A 155 12.04 -5.45 -5.93
N PHE A 156 11.00 -4.81 -5.43
CA PHE A 156 9.84 -4.42 -6.22
C PHE A 156 10.20 -3.37 -7.29
N GLY A 157 10.98 -2.35 -6.94
CA GLY A 157 11.45 -1.34 -7.89
C GLY A 157 12.29 -1.95 -9.02
N LEU A 158 13.18 -2.91 -8.69
CA LEU A 158 13.96 -3.66 -9.68
C LEU A 158 13.07 -4.55 -10.54
N PHE A 159 12.11 -5.25 -9.95
CA PHE A 159 11.12 -6.03 -10.67
C PHE A 159 10.36 -5.17 -11.69
N PHE A 160 9.80 -4.05 -11.26
CA PHE A 160 9.03 -3.16 -12.13
C PHE A 160 9.87 -2.53 -13.23
N LYS A 161 11.15 -2.18 -12.94
CA LYS A 161 12.05 -1.57 -13.91
C LYS A 161 12.63 -2.57 -14.92
N LYS A 162 12.99 -3.78 -14.49
CA LYS A 162 13.79 -4.72 -15.30
C LYS A 162 13.02 -5.92 -15.84
N SER A 163 11.88 -6.30 -15.23
CA SER A 163 11.13 -7.48 -15.69
C SER A 163 10.34 -7.20 -16.97
N SER A 164 10.13 -8.23 -17.79
CA SER A 164 9.26 -8.16 -18.97
C SER A 164 7.84 -7.74 -18.60
N GLN A 165 7.32 -8.21 -17.46
CA GLN A 165 6.00 -7.84 -16.98
C GLN A 165 5.93 -6.35 -16.63
N GLY A 166 6.95 -5.80 -15.98
CA GLY A 166 7.05 -4.37 -15.71
C GLY A 166 7.11 -3.53 -16.99
N ILE A 167 7.77 -4.03 -18.04
CA ILE A 167 7.78 -3.38 -19.37
C ILE A 167 6.36 -3.38 -19.96
N TYR A 168 5.66 -4.51 -19.95
CA TYR A 168 4.28 -4.60 -20.44
C TYR A 168 3.32 -3.70 -19.67
N MET A 169 3.46 -3.61 -18.34
CA MET A 169 2.66 -2.70 -17.51
C MET A 169 2.87 -1.24 -17.90
N ARG A 170 4.13 -0.83 -18.13
CA ARG A 170 4.44 0.54 -18.57
C ARG A 170 3.91 0.81 -19.98
N SER A 171 4.09 -0.11 -20.93
CA SER A 171 3.62 0.09 -22.30
C SER A 171 2.09 0.19 -22.37
N VAL A 172 1.35 -0.59 -21.57
CA VAL A 172 -0.12 -0.48 -21.46
C VAL A 172 -0.51 0.84 -20.82
N ALA A 173 0.23 1.30 -19.82
CA ALA A 173 0.04 2.60 -19.18
C ALA A 173 0.21 3.77 -20.13
N ASP A 174 1.26 3.73 -20.95
CA ASP A 174 1.58 4.81 -21.91
C ASP A 174 0.57 4.87 -23.05
N ASN A 175 0.24 3.73 -23.67
CA ASN A 175 -0.77 3.66 -24.71
C ASN A 175 -1.33 2.23 -24.88
N GLN A 176 -2.52 2.00 -24.34
CA GLN A 176 -3.19 0.71 -24.38
C GLN A 176 -3.44 0.19 -25.80
N LYS A 177 -3.83 1.07 -26.76
CA LYS A 177 -4.11 0.68 -28.15
C LYS A 177 -2.82 0.29 -28.86
N ALA A 178 -1.74 1.06 -28.70
CA ALA A 178 -0.44 0.74 -29.27
C ALA A 178 0.13 -0.56 -28.67
N ALA A 179 0.00 -0.78 -27.36
CA ALA A 179 0.42 -2.01 -26.70
C ALA A 179 -0.32 -3.25 -27.26
N LEU A 180 -1.63 -3.13 -27.49
CA LEU A 180 -2.44 -4.19 -28.14
C LEU A 180 -1.94 -4.49 -29.57
N SER A 181 -1.64 -3.47 -30.36
CA SER A 181 -1.12 -3.64 -31.72
C SER A 181 0.25 -4.32 -31.76
N LEU A 182 1.06 -4.16 -30.70
CA LEU A 182 2.34 -4.84 -30.52
C LEU A 182 2.21 -6.25 -29.90
N GLY A 183 0.98 -6.77 -29.75
CA GLY A 183 0.73 -8.12 -29.24
C GLY A 183 0.72 -8.24 -27.70
N VAL A 184 0.75 -7.13 -26.96
CA VAL A 184 0.64 -7.18 -25.51
C VAL A 184 -0.78 -7.53 -25.08
N HIS A 185 -0.92 -8.57 -24.26
CA HIS A 185 -2.22 -9.03 -23.76
C HIS A 185 -2.67 -8.15 -22.59
N VAL A 186 -3.36 -7.04 -22.86
CA VAL A 186 -3.80 -6.05 -21.85
C VAL A 186 -4.57 -6.70 -20.69
N ARG A 187 -5.45 -7.67 -20.95
CA ARG A 187 -6.19 -8.39 -19.91
C ARG A 187 -5.26 -9.12 -18.91
N ARG A 188 -4.14 -9.69 -19.39
CA ARG A 188 -3.14 -10.33 -18.52
C ARG A 188 -2.38 -9.29 -17.70
N VAL A 189 -2.08 -8.14 -18.30
CA VAL A 189 -1.43 -7.03 -17.61
C VAL A 189 -2.31 -6.53 -16.47
N PHE A 190 -3.61 -6.32 -16.70
CA PHE A 190 -4.54 -5.90 -15.66
C PHE A 190 -4.62 -6.92 -14.53
N ALA A 191 -4.81 -8.20 -14.84
CA ALA A 191 -4.86 -9.25 -13.84
C ALA A 191 -3.59 -9.34 -12.98
N LEU A 192 -2.41 -9.21 -13.61
CA LEU A 192 -1.13 -9.18 -12.90
C LEU A 192 -0.97 -7.92 -12.06
N SER A 193 -1.39 -6.75 -12.54
CA SER A 193 -1.33 -5.51 -11.75
C SER A 193 -2.17 -5.60 -10.48
N TRP A 194 -3.38 -6.14 -10.57
CA TRP A 194 -4.25 -6.37 -9.41
C TRP A 194 -3.70 -7.42 -8.45
N ALA A 195 -3.16 -8.52 -9.00
CA ALA A 195 -2.53 -9.57 -8.19
C ALA A 195 -1.32 -9.06 -7.41
N ILE A 196 -0.44 -8.31 -8.08
CA ILE A 196 0.75 -7.74 -7.46
C ILE A 196 0.36 -6.63 -6.47
N ALA A 197 -0.63 -5.79 -6.79
CA ALA A 197 -1.09 -4.75 -5.88
C ALA A 197 -1.68 -5.33 -4.59
N ALA A 198 -2.44 -6.41 -4.66
CA ALA A 198 -2.96 -7.12 -3.49
C ALA A 198 -1.83 -7.75 -2.65
N LEU A 199 -0.79 -8.31 -3.30
CA LEU A 199 0.42 -8.80 -2.64
C LEU A 199 1.14 -7.66 -1.90
N VAL A 200 1.35 -6.52 -2.56
CA VAL A 200 2.02 -5.35 -1.99
C VAL A 200 1.22 -4.75 -0.84
N ALA A 201 -0.10 -4.65 -0.98
CA ALA A 201 -1.00 -4.21 0.09
C ALA A 201 -0.91 -5.14 1.30
N SER A 202 -0.95 -6.47 1.08
CA SER A 202 -0.86 -7.46 2.16
C SER A 202 0.48 -7.38 2.89
N MET A 203 1.57 -7.17 2.19
CA MET A 203 2.89 -6.95 2.77
C MET A 203 2.88 -5.75 3.72
N SER A 204 2.37 -4.60 3.27
CA SER A 204 2.23 -3.40 4.10
C SER A 204 1.33 -3.68 5.32
N GLY A 205 0.22 -4.41 5.12
CA GLY A 205 -0.70 -4.77 6.19
C GLY A 205 -0.10 -5.65 7.27
N ILE A 206 0.69 -6.66 6.89
CA ILE A 206 1.40 -7.52 7.84
C ILE A 206 2.35 -6.68 8.70
N VAL A 207 3.18 -5.83 8.08
CA VAL A 207 4.18 -5.04 8.81
C VAL A 207 3.52 -3.99 9.70
N LEU A 208 2.43 -3.34 9.24
CA LEU A 208 1.62 -2.44 10.07
C LEU A 208 1.00 -3.18 11.26
N GLY A 209 0.53 -4.41 11.05
CA GLY A 209 0.01 -5.27 12.11
C GLY A 209 1.06 -5.65 13.15
N VAL A 210 2.34 -5.78 12.76
CA VAL A 210 3.46 -5.99 13.70
C VAL A 210 3.71 -4.75 14.54
N MET A 211 3.58 -3.55 13.94
CA MET A 211 3.84 -2.28 14.65
C MET A 211 2.71 -1.87 15.61
N ASN A 212 1.47 -1.95 15.14
CA ASN A 212 0.33 -1.32 15.80
C ASN A 212 -0.72 -2.34 16.28
N GLY A 213 -0.53 -3.64 15.99
CA GLY A 213 -1.58 -4.64 16.10
C GLY A 213 -2.50 -4.64 14.88
N VAL A 214 -3.42 -5.58 14.86
CA VAL A 214 -4.31 -5.84 13.72
C VAL A 214 -5.74 -5.47 14.13
N ASN A 215 -6.21 -4.34 13.63
CA ASN A 215 -7.58 -3.88 13.78
C ASN A 215 -8.13 -3.48 12.41
N VAL A 216 -9.35 -3.90 12.08
CA VAL A 216 -9.91 -3.66 10.76
C VAL A 216 -10.14 -2.18 10.47
N HIS A 217 -10.57 -1.41 11.47
CA HIS A 217 -10.84 0.02 11.29
C HIS A 217 -9.56 0.81 11.05
N ASP A 218 -8.50 0.52 11.82
CA ASP A 218 -7.21 1.19 11.71
C ASP A 218 -6.55 0.89 10.37
N LEU A 219 -6.51 -0.39 9.98
CA LEU A 219 -5.91 -0.82 8.70
C LEU A 219 -6.69 -0.30 7.48
N SER A 220 -8.03 -0.29 7.53
CA SER A 220 -8.85 0.31 6.47
C SER A 220 -8.62 1.83 6.37
N SER A 221 -8.46 2.53 7.50
CA SER A 221 -8.19 3.98 7.50
C SER A 221 -6.85 4.33 6.86
N ILE A 222 -5.83 3.47 7.05
CA ILE A 222 -4.53 3.62 6.39
C ILE A 222 -4.68 3.53 4.87
N GLY A 223 -5.56 2.67 4.37
CA GLY A 223 -5.88 2.60 2.94
C GLY A 223 -6.38 3.93 2.37
N LEU A 224 -7.16 4.70 3.15
CA LEU A 224 -7.59 6.04 2.75
C LEU A 224 -6.45 7.06 2.77
N LYS A 225 -5.49 6.93 3.69
CA LYS A 225 -4.29 7.80 3.75
C LYS A 225 -3.33 7.56 2.58
N VAL A 226 -3.44 6.43 1.89
CA VAL A 226 -2.68 6.15 0.66
C VAL A 226 -3.04 7.14 -0.46
N PHE A 227 -4.29 7.64 -0.53
CA PHE A 227 -4.68 8.64 -1.54
C PHE A 227 -3.87 9.95 -1.44
N PRO A 228 -3.78 10.62 -0.28
CA PRO A 228 -2.87 11.75 -0.10
C PRO A 228 -1.43 11.45 -0.50
N VAL A 229 -0.92 10.28 -0.15
CA VAL A 229 0.44 9.85 -0.47
C VAL A 229 0.67 9.76 -1.99
N VAL A 230 -0.26 9.09 -2.69
CA VAL A 230 -0.14 8.86 -4.13
C VAL A 230 -0.36 10.15 -4.91
N ILE A 231 -1.30 11.00 -4.48
CA ILE A 231 -1.56 12.28 -5.14
C ILE A 231 -0.39 13.23 -4.91
N LEU A 232 0.19 13.29 -3.71
CA LEU A 232 1.41 14.05 -3.45
C LEU A 232 2.57 13.55 -4.30
N GLY A 233 2.76 12.23 -4.37
CA GLY A 233 3.83 11.63 -5.15
C GLY A 233 3.66 11.74 -6.67
N GLY A 234 2.42 11.70 -7.13
CA GLY A 234 1.99 11.58 -8.53
C GLY A 234 1.40 10.20 -8.81
N LEU A 235 0.15 10.17 -9.29
CA LEU A 235 -0.67 8.96 -9.50
C LEU A 235 -0.03 7.91 -10.42
N ASP A 236 0.88 8.32 -11.28
CA ASP A 236 1.57 7.50 -12.28
C ASP A 236 3.05 7.24 -11.94
N SER A 237 3.55 7.74 -10.79
CA SER A 237 4.94 7.64 -10.40
C SER A 237 5.17 6.73 -9.19
N ILE A 238 5.74 5.53 -9.41
CA ILE A 238 6.14 4.61 -8.33
C ILE A 238 7.20 5.26 -7.42
N GLY A 239 8.20 5.94 -8.00
CA GLY A 239 9.20 6.67 -7.22
C GLY A 239 8.59 7.81 -6.42
N GLY A 240 7.61 8.52 -7.03
CA GLY A 240 6.83 9.55 -6.37
C GLY A 240 6.02 9.02 -5.18
N ALA A 241 5.40 7.84 -5.31
CA ALA A 241 4.66 7.20 -4.23
C ALA A 241 5.54 6.92 -2.99
N ILE A 242 6.79 6.50 -3.19
CA ILE A 242 7.75 6.27 -2.09
C ILE A 242 8.08 7.58 -1.38
N ILE A 243 8.43 8.62 -2.15
CA ILE A 243 8.78 9.93 -1.60
C ILE A 243 7.56 10.57 -0.92
N GLY A 244 6.39 10.51 -1.56
CA GLY A 244 5.12 10.95 -0.98
C GLY A 244 4.82 10.25 0.34
N GLY A 245 5.07 8.94 0.41
CA GLY A 245 4.93 8.15 1.63
C GLY A 245 5.83 8.67 2.75
N ILE A 246 7.11 8.88 2.47
CA ILE A 246 8.07 9.39 3.45
C ILE A 246 7.67 10.79 3.93
N ILE A 247 7.28 11.69 3.02
CA ILE A 247 6.86 13.05 3.38
C ILE A 247 5.63 13.00 4.30
N ILE A 248 4.58 12.27 3.91
CA ILE A 248 3.35 12.16 4.71
C ILE A 248 3.64 11.49 6.05
N GLY A 249 4.43 10.41 6.09
CA GLY A 249 4.78 9.72 7.32
C GLY A 249 5.56 10.60 8.31
N LEU A 250 6.48 11.42 7.81
CA LEU A 250 7.20 12.41 8.63
C LEU A 250 6.25 13.49 9.14
N LEU A 251 5.44 14.09 8.28
CA LEU A 251 4.50 15.15 8.68
C LEU A 251 3.50 14.64 9.71
N GLU A 252 2.94 13.45 9.50
CA GLU A 252 2.02 12.81 10.44
C GLU A 252 2.67 12.56 11.80
N THR A 253 3.90 12.04 11.81
CA THR A 253 4.61 11.70 13.05
C THR A 253 5.05 12.95 13.80
N PHE A 254 5.55 13.98 13.11
CA PHE A 254 5.90 15.24 13.75
C PHE A 254 4.69 15.99 14.29
N THR A 255 3.58 15.98 13.54
CA THR A 255 2.33 16.60 14.03
C THR A 255 1.80 15.89 15.26
N GLY A 256 1.80 14.56 15.28
CA GLY A 256 1.38 13.78 16.43
C GLY A 256 2.28 13.97 17.65
N GLY A 257 3.58 14.18 17.45
CA GLY A 257 4.56 14.34 18.52
C GLY A 257 4.66 15.76 19.08
N TYR A 258 4.56 16.80 18.23
CA TYR A 258 4.74 18.19 18.65
C TYR A 258 3.44 18.97 18.88
N LEU A 259 2.38 18.64 18.14
CA LEU A 259 1.12 19.37 18.20
C LEU A 259 0.07 18.58 18.98
N SER A 260 -0.57 17.61 18.32
CA SER A 260 -1.63 16.80 18.93
C SER A 260 -1.78 15.46 18.22
N PRO A 261 -2.02 14.36 18.97
CA PRO A 261 -2.34 13.07 18.38
C PRO A 261 -3.55 13.10 17.46
N SER A 262 -4.57 13.92 17.76
CA SER A 262 -5.78 14.04 16.95
C SER A 262 -5.53 14.71 15.59
N LEU A 263 -4.55 15.62 15.48
CA LEU A 263 -4.17 16.26 14.23
C LEU A 263 -3.38 15.34 13.30
N ARG A 264 -2.79 14.30 13.85
CA ARG A 264 -2.03 13.29 13.10
C ARG A 264 -2.82 12.75 11.91
N ASP A 265 -4.09 12.41 12.12
CA ASP A 265 -4.93 11.80 11.08
C ASP A 265 -5.44 12.82 10.05
N VAL A 266 -5.44 14.11 10.38
CA VAL A 266 -5.94 15.18 9.50
C VAL A 266 -4.88 15.69 8.54
N VAL A 267 -3.61 15.72 8.96
CA VAL A 267 -2.49 16.28 8.18
C VAL A 267 -2.35 15.71 6.78
N PRO A 268 -2.46 14.39 6.54
CA PRO A 268 -2.38 13.85 5.18
C PRO A 268 -3.40 14.49 4.22
N TYR A 269 -4.61 14.75 4.70
CA TYR A 269 -5.68 15.34 3.90
C TYR A 269 -5.50 16.85 3.69
N ILE A 270 -4.93 17.55 4.67
CA ILE A 270 -4.53 18.96 4.49
C ILE A 270 -3.49 19.05 3.37
N VAL A 271 -2.45 18.20 3.41
CA VAL A 271 -1.42 18.14 2.36
C VAL A 271 -2.03 17.81 1.01
N LEU A 272 -3.00 16.87 0.96
CA LEU A 272 -3.75 16.55 -0.25
C LEU A 272 -4.40 17.78 -0.87
N VAL A 273 -5.13 18.58 -0.08
CA VAL A 273 -5.79 19.80 -0.57
C VAL A 273 -4.76 20.79 -1.09
N PHE A 274 -3.68 21.03 -0.35
CA PHE A 274 -2.63 21.96 -0.77
C PHE A 274 -1.96 21.51 -2.08
N ILE A 275 -1.61 20.23 -2.23
CA ILE A 275 -0.95 19.76 -3.44
C ILE A 275 -1.87 19.85 -4.66
N LEU A 276 -3.18 19.57 -4.50
CA LEU A 276 -4.16 19.69 -5.58
C LEU A 276 -4.32 21.14 -6.04
N LEU A 277 -4.20 22.12 -5.14
CA LEU A 277 -4.30 23.54 -5.48
C LEU A 277 -3.03 24.07 -6.17
N ILE A 278 -1.85 23.57 -5.78
CA ILE A 278 -0.55 24.11 -6.26
C ILE A 278 -0.03 23.30 -7.44
N LYS A 279 -0.09 21.96 -7.36
CA LYS A 279 0.48 21.03 -8.34
C LYS A 279 -0.39 19.78 -8.49
N PRO A 280 -1.51 19.85 -9.22
CA PRO A 280 -2.51 18.79 -9.28
C PRO A 280 -1.97 17.45 -9.81
N TYR A 281 -0.87 17.46 -10.56
CA TYR A 281 -0.20 16.25 -11.04
C TYR A 281 0.75 15.60 -10.00
N GLY A 282 0.86 16.20 -8.80
CA GLY A 282 1.80 15.74 -7.77
C GLY A 282 3.25 16.16 -8.05
N LEU A 283 4.18 15.69 -7.21
CA LEU A 283 5.60 16.08 -7.31
C LEU A 283 6.28 15.48 -8.53
N PHE A 284 5.94 14.25 -8.90
CA PHE A 284 6.59 13.44 -9.94
C PHE A 284 5.62 12.87 -10.99
N GLY A 285 4.38 13.34 -11.02
CA GLY A 285 3.39 12.95 -12.01
C GLY A 285 3.67 13.56 -13.39
N LEU A 286 3.22 12.87 -14.42
CA LEU A 286 3.31 13.35 -15.80
C LEU A 286 2.21 14.40 -16.06
N VAL A 287 2.59 15.49 -16.71
CA VAL A 287 1.63 16.52 -17.16
C VAL A 287 1.02 16.01 -18.48
N GLU A 288 -0.25 15.62 -18.46
CA GLU A 288 -0.98 15.35 -19.70
C GLU A 288 -1.25 16.66 -20.41
N ILE A 289 -0.61 16.87 -21.56
CA ILE A 289 -0.91 17.98 -22.46
C ILE A 289 -2.00 17.49 -23.42
N GLU A 290 -3.26 17.81 -23.12
CA GLU A 290 -4.31 17.65 -24.11
C GLU A 290 -4.00 18.57 -25.29
N ARG A 291 -3.58 17.98 -26.41
CA ARG A 291 -3.51 18.72 -27.67
C ARG A 291 -4.95 18.86 -28.18
N VAL A 292 -5.47 20.06 -28.06
CA VAL A 292 -6.71 20.50 -28.69
C VAL A 292 -6.60 20.44 -30.20
#